data_73b976e048436466f381846e71c08fda
#
_entry.id   73b976e048436466f381846e71c08fda
#
_cell.length_a   1.000
_cell.length_b   1.000
_cell.length_c   1.000
_cell.angle_alpha   90.00
_cell.angle_beta   90.00
_cell.angle_gamma   90.00
#
_symmetry.space_group_name_H-M   'P 1'
#
loop_
_entity.id
_entity.type
_entity.pdbx_description
1 polymer ?
#
loop_
_entity_poly.entity_id
_entity_poly.type
_entity_poly.pdbx_seq_one_letter_code
_entity_poly.pdbx_strand_id
1 'polypeptide(L)'
;MMDTMTETNAPDAQPLPIRDESIRLGQALKLASLVEDGAMARDVVTDGLVTVNGAVETRRGAQLHDGDVVEFAGEAFVVQAGQALSL
;
A
#
# COMPACT_ATOMS: atom_id res chain seq x y z
N MET A 1 -14.70 -8.81 -26.08
CA MET A 1 -14.64 -8.64 -25.58
C MET A 1 -14.23 -8.27 -24.99
N MET A 2 -14.09 -8.31 -25.00
CA MET A 2 -13.77 -8.05 -24.30
C MET A 2 -13.41 -7.60 -23.54
N ASP A 3 -13.26 -7.55 -23.26
CA ASP A 3 -13.00 -7.15 -22.54
C ASP A 3 -12.56 -6.68 -21.92
N THR A 4 -12.47 -6.77 -21.84
CA THR A 4 -12.18 -6.38 -21.31
C THR A 4 -11.66 -5.80 -20.72
N MET A 5 -11.53 -5.76 -20.70
CA MET A 5 -11.12 -5.26 -20.16
C MET A 5 -10.62 -4.57 -19.65
N THR A 6 -10.51 -4.35 -19.46
CA THR A 6 -10.21 -3.72 -19.15
C THR A 6 -9.69 -3.16 -18.57
N GLU A 7 -9.37 -3.17 -18.21
CA GLU A 7 -8.96 -2.75 -17.65
C GLU A 7 -8.20 -2.01 -17.38
N THR A 8 -8.08 -1.95 -17.05
CA THR A 8 -7.52 -0.97 -16.60
C THR A 8 -6.16 -0.92 -16.57
N ASN A 9 -5.59 -0.18 -16.38
CA ASN A 9 -4.33 0.11 -16.41
C ASN A 9 -3.64 0.05 -15.15
N ALA A 10 -4.21 0.35 -14.09
CA ALA A 10 -3.59 0.29 -12.78
C ALA A 10 -3.68 -1.12 -12.28
N PRO A 11 -2.70 -1.59 -11.50
CA PRO A 11 -2.83 -2.91 -10.89
C PRO A 11 -4.02 -2.91 -9.94
N ASP A 12 -4.63 -4.06 -9.78
CA ASP A 12 -5.73 -4.20 -8.85
C ASP A 12 -5.20 -4.02 -7.44
N ALA A 13 -5.76 -3.06 -6.72
CA ALA A 13 -5.34 -2.83 -5.37
C ALA A 13 -5.95 -3.87 -4.45
N GLN A 14 -5.11 -4.58 -3.73
CA GLN A 14 -5.56 -5.55 -2.74
C GLN A 14 -5.95 -4.82 -1.48
N PRO A 15 -7.02 -5.23 -0.81
CA PRO A 15 -7.36 -4.59 0.46
C PRO A 15 -6.34 -4.93 1.53
N LEU A 16 -5.97 -3.95 2.33
CA LEU A 16 -5.10 -4.15 3.47
C LEU A 16 -5.85 -3.70 4.71
N PRO A 17 -6.62 -4.58 5.33
CA PRO A 17 -7.37 -4.18 6.51
C PRO A 17 -6.46 -3.98 7.70
N ILE A 18 -6.68 -2.89 8.43
CA ILE A 18 -5.94 -2.62 9.65
C ILE A 18 -6.94 -2.25 10.74
N ARG A 19 -6.55 -2.48 11.98
CA ARG A 19 -7.42 -2.17 13.10
C ARG A 19 -7.41 -0.70 13.45
N ASP A 20 -6.25 -0.09 13.35
CA ASP A 20 -6.09 1.29 13.77
C ASP A 20 -6.59 2.21 12.68
N GLU A 21 -6.61 3.51 12.99
CA GLU A 21 -7.04 4.50 12.03
C GLU A 21 -5.98 4.82 11.01
N SER A 22 -4.74 4.48 11.31
CA SER A 22 -3.63 4.75 10.40
C SER A 22 -2.55 3.69 10.59
N ILE A 23 -1.65 3.64 9.62
CA ILE A 23 -0.52 2.73 9.66
C ILE A 23 0.64 3.43 8.96
N ARG A 24 1.85 3.22 9.45
CA ARG A 24 3.01 3.79 8.79
C ARG A 24 3.33 3.04 7.52
N LEU A 25 3.84 3.78 6.52
CA LEU A 25 4.10 3.21 5.20
C LEU A 25 4.99 1.98 5.27
N GLY A 26 6.10 2.07 6.00
CA GLY A 26 7.01 0.92 6.10
C GLY A 26 6.35 -0.29 6.71
N GLN A 27 5.48 -0.07 7.68
CA GLN A 27 4.78 -1.16 8.33
C GLN A 27 3.73 -1.77 7.41
N ALA A 28 3.05 -0.92 6.64
CA ALA A 28 2.06 -1.39 5.69
C ALA A 28 2.69 -2.25 4.60
N LEU A 29 3.88 -1.87 4.13
CA LEU A 29 4.58 -2.66 3.13
C LEU A 29 4.90 -4.06 3.66
N LYS A 30 5.32 -4.14 4.93
CA LYS A 30 5.58 -5.45 5.54
C LYS A 30 4.30 -6.25 5.70
N LEU A 31 3.25 -5.59 6.17
CA LEU A 31 1.99 -6.27 6.39
C LEU A 31 1.41 -6.80 5.10
N ALA A 32 1.60 -6.08 4.01
CA ALA A 32 1.14 -6.50 2.69
C ALA A 32 2.07 -7.52 2.04
N SER A 33 3.15 -7.88 2.72
CA SER A 33 4.14 -8.84 2.24
C SER A 33 4.86 -8.39 0.97
N LEU A 34 4.94 -7.10 0.75
CA LEU A 34 5.67 -6.57 -0.39
C LEU A 34 7.14 -6.42 -0.09
N VAL A 35 7.50 -6.35 1.18
CA VAL A 35 8.91 -6.36 1.62
C VAL A 35 9.01 -7.34 2.78
N GLU A 36 10.22 -7.81 3.03
CA GLU A 36 10.42 -8.86 4.02
C GLU A 36 10.67 -8.31 5.43
N ASP A 37 11.23 -7.12 5.53
CA ASP A 37 11.56 -6.57 6.83
C ASP A 37 11.66 -5.05 6.77
N GLY A 38 11.95 -4.46 7.92
CA GLY A 38 12.01 -3.01 8.01
C GLY A 38 13.15 -2.40 7.23
N ALA A 39 14.28 -3.11 7.11
CA ALA A 39 15.41 -2.58 6.36
C ALA A 39 15.06 -2.48 4.88
N MET A 40 14.41 -3.50 4.34
CA MET A 40 13.99 -3.46 2.95
C MET A 40 12.94 -2.38 2.73
N ALA A 41 12.01 -2.25 3.68
CA ALA A 41 10.99 -1.21 3.59
C ALA A 41 11.65 0.17 3.51
N ARG A 42 12.63 0.41 4.39
CA ARG A 42 13.31 1.69 4.38
C ARG A 42 14.00 1.94 3.05
N ASP A 43 14.68 0.91 2.54
CA ASP A 43 15.44 1.08 1.30
C ASP A 43 14.54 1.41 0.12
N VAL A 44 13.45 0.67 -0.05
CA VAL A 44 12.60 0.89 -1.22
C VAL A 44 11.87 2.23 -1.12
N VAL A 45 11.50 2.65 0.07
CA VAL A 45 10.84 3.93 0.26
C VAL A 45 11.83 5.07 0.01
N THR A 46 13.03 4.98 0.59
CA THR A 46 14.04 6.00 0.42
C THR A 46 14.46 6.14 -1.03
N ASP A 47 14.49 5.04 -1.76
CA ASP A 47 14.89 5.04 -3.16
C ASP A 47 13.80 5.56 -4.10
N GLY A 48 12.65 5.94 -3.57
CA GLY A 48 11.60 6.50 -4.39
C GLY A 48 10.84 5.48 -5.21
N LEU A 49 10.85 4.23 -4.77
CA LEU A 49 10.21 3.15 -5.51
C LEU A 49 8.75 2.94 -5.12
N VAL A 50 8.26 3.67 -4.13
CA VAL A 50 6.93 3.49 -3.57
C VAL A 50 6.13 4.76 -3.80
N THR A 51 4.90 4.59 -4.27
CA THR A 51 3.99 5.73 -4.41
C THR A 51 2.80 5.57 -3.49
N VAL A 52 2.28 6.70 -3.05
CA VAL A 52 1.04 6.75 -2.27
C VAL A 52 0.10 7.66 -3.03
N ASN A 53 -1.02 7.12 -3.42
CA ASN A 53 -2.02 7.87 -4.21
C ASN A 53 -1.39 8.50 -5.46
N GLY A 54 -0.46 7.78 -6.06
CA GLY A 54 0.17 8.20 -7.31
C GLY A 54 1.37 9.11 -7.15
N ALA A 55 1.72 9.51 -5.92
CA ALA A 55 2.87 10.40 -5.69
C ALA A 55 3.96 9.64 -4.95
N VAL A 56 5.19 9.82 -5.38
CA VAL A 56 6.33 9.17 -4.73
C VAL A 56 6.40 9.63 -3.28
N GLU A 57 6.51 8.66 -2.39
CA GLU A 57 6.69 8.93 -0.97
C GLU A 57 8.03 8.38 -0.53
N THR A 58 8.87 9.22 0.06
CA THR A 58 10.21 8.81 0.47
C THR A 58 10.37 8.72 1.98
N ARG A 59 9.29 8.89 2.73
CA ARG A 59 9.36 8.79 4.18
C ARG A 59 8.70 7.51 4.64
N ARG A 60 9.51 6.63 5.21
CA ARG A 60 9.02 5.35 5.70
C ARG A 60 7.98 5.53 6.80
N GLY A 61 8.10 6.59 7.57
CA GLY A 61 7.18 6.87 8.66
C GLY A 61 5.92 7.61 8.25
N ALA A 62 5.73 7.87 6.96
CA ALA A 62 4.51 8.55 6.51
C ALA A 62 3.29 7.74 6.92
N GLN A 63 2.27 8.42 7.41
CA GLN A 63 1.08 7.74 7.90
C GLN A 63 0.07 7.59 6.79
N LEU A 64 -0.47 6.38 6.69
CA LEU A 64 -1.49 6.05 5.71
C LEU A 64 -2.83 5.94 6.43
N HIS A 65 -3.87 6.35 5.75
CA HIS A 65 -5.22 6.35 6.30
C HIS A 65 -6.14 5.55 5.39
N ASP A 66 -7.36 5.37 5.84
CA ASP A 66 -8.35 4.64 5.07
C ASP A 66 -8.45 5.20 3.66
N GLY A 67 -8.40 4.32 2.68
CA GLY A 67 -8.51 4.71 1.28
C GLY A 67 -7.21 5.04 0.60
N ASP A 68 -6.11 5.14 1.34
CA ASP A 68 -4.81 5.42 0.71
C ASP A 68 -4.36 4.21 -0.10
N VAL A 69 -3.92 4.47 -1.33
CA VAL A 69 -3.48 3.42 -2.25
C VAL A 69 -1.97 3.50 -2.38
N VAL A 70 -1.31 2.39 -2.14
CA VAL A 70 0.15 2.28 -2.20
C VAL A 70 0.53 1.34 -3.32
N GLU A 71 1.52 1.74 -4.12
CA GLU A 71 2.03 0.90 -5.21
C GLU A 71 3.52 0.72 -5.08
N PHE A 72 3.96 -0.50 -5.31
CA PHE A 72 5.38 -0.84 -5.30
C PHE A 72 5.58 -2.10 -6.12
N ALA A 73 6.55 -2.04 -7.05
CA ALA A 73 6.96 -3.23 -7.82
C ALA A 73 5.81 -3.89 -8.58
N GLY A 74 4.89 -3.09 -9.08
CA GLY A 74 3.75 -3.61 -9.84
C GLY A 74 2.63 -4.15 -8.99
N GLU A 75 2.76 -4.04 -7.68
CA GLU A 75 1.72 -4.46 -6.74
C GLU A 75 1.08 -3.22 -6.12
N ALA A 76 -0.16 -3.35 -5.74
CA ALA A 76 -0.86 -2.24 -5.11
C ALA A 76 -1.74 -2.75 -3.98
N PHE A 77 -1.89 -1.92 -2.94
CA PHE A 77 -2.87 -2.22 -1.90
C PHE A 77 -3.57 -0.92 -1.49
N VAL A 78 -4.76 -1.07 -0.95
CA VAL A 78 -5.52 0.05 -0.43
C VAL A 78 -5.77 -0.18 1.06
N VAL A 79 -5.48 0.83 1.86
CA VAL A 79 -5.64 0.72 3.31
C VAL A 79 -7.11 0.76 3.65
N GLN A 80 -7.56 -0.19 4.46
CA GLN A 80 -8.92 -0.23 4.98
C GLN A 80 -8.83 -0.12 6.50
N ALA A 81 -8.87 1.11 6.98
CA ALA A 81 -8.69 1.37 8.39
C ALA A 81 -9.99 1.11 9.16
N GLY A 82 -9.83 0.82 10.44
CA GLY A 82 -10.99 0.62 11.29
C GLY A 82 -11.70 -0.70 11.05
N GLN A 83 -11.02 -1.69 10.51
CA GLN A 83 -11.61 -2.99 10.20
C GLN A 83 -11.62 -3.88 11.43
N ALA A 84 -12.17 -3.39 12.44
CA ALA A 84 -12.20 -4.16 13.63
C ALA A 84 -13.19 -5.25 13.48
N LEU A 85 -13.21 -5.93 13.70
CA LEU A 85 -13.90 -6.89 13.66
C LEU A 85 -15.18 -6.91 13.84
N SER A 86 -15.60 -6.69 13.70
CA SER A 86 -16.80 -6.58 13.77
C SER A 86 -17.59 -7.55 13.98
N LEU A 87 -17.82 -7.85 14.22
CA LEU A 87 -18.54 -8.60 14.35
C LEU A 87 -19.21 -8.69 14.71
#